data_8f398bc236c248ab5077f00ea743720d
#
_entry.id   8f398bc236c248ab5077f00ea743720d
#
_cell.length_a   1.000
_cell.length_b   1.000
_cell.length_c   1.000
_cell.angle_alpha   90.00
_cell.angle_beta   90.00
_cell.angle_gamma   90.00
#
_symmetry.space_group_name_H-M   'P 1'
#
loop_
_entity.id
_entity.type
_entity.pdbx_description
1 polymer ?
#
loop_
_entity_poly.entity_id
_entity_poly.type
_entity_poly.pdbx_seq_one_letter_code
_entity_poly.pdbx_strand_id
1 'polypeptide(L)'
;MTRSSYSSQLPIVDLSAADRDPQARRLLHAQLHSAAHDVGFFQLIGHGVTEAETRALTSAMHAFFALPEADRIALDNINSPHFRGYTRIGDERTAGARDWRDQLDIGAERAARTPAPWEAPYWWLEGPNQWPEALPELRTAALHWIERLSGVAERLLHELLASIGAPEDFYDDIFGPRAHPHLKLVRYPGSSGDGDGQGVGAHKDYGFLTLLLQDQVGGLQVQREDGNFHDVPPLPGAFVVNLGELLEVATNGYLIATNHRVVSPPGATERYSVPFFYNPRLDARINPLTFPYAETAPGVTADPANPLFAEYGRNELKGKLRAHPLTTARHHADLLLHPEAQPALSS
;
A
#
# COMPACT_ATOMS: atom_id res chain seq x y z
N MET A 1 25.26 -14.07 -15.58
CA MET A 1 25.36 -14.55 -14.19
C MET A 1 24.07 -15.27 -13.91
N THR A 2 24.10 -16.57 -13.61
CA THR A 2 22.93 -17.39 -13.27
C THR A 2 22.38 -16.86 -11.94
N ARG A 3 21.16 -16.27 -11.96
CA ARG A 3 20.45 -15.90 -10.75
C ARG A 3 20.26 -17.17 -9.90
N SER A 4 20.59 -17.07 -8.63
CA SER A 4 20.55 -18.17 -7.64
C SER A 4 19.13 -18.73 -7.59
N SER A 5 19.03 -20.07 -7.42
CA SER A 5 17.77 -20.77 -7.16
C SER A 5 17.11 -20.19 -5.91
N TYR A 6 16.12 -19.30 -6.09
CA TYR A 6 15.44 -18.64 -4.98
C TYR A 6 14.70 -19.64 -4.10
N SER A 7 14.95 -19.55 -2.80
CA SER A 7 14.12 -20.15 -1.76
C SER A 7 12.64 -19.81 -2.02
N SER A 8 11.74 -20.74 -1.71
CA SER A 8 10.28 -20.50 -1.76
C SER A 8 9.82 -19.41 -0.80
N GLN A 9 10.68 -18.94 0.10
CA GLN A 9 10.41 -17.92 1.11
C GLN A 9 10.92 -16.56 0.66
N LEU A 10 10.22 -15.48 1.10
CA LEU A 10 10.69 -14.10 0.94
C LEU A 10 11.97 -13.87 1.76
N PRO A 11 12.87 -12.97 1.30
CA PRO A 11 14.00 -12.52 2.11
C PRO A 11 13.50 -11.94 3.45
N ILE A 12 14.27 -12.17 4.52
CA ILE A 12 14.02 -11.54 5.84
C ILE A 12 15.07 -10.45 6.04
N VAL A 13 14.61 -9.25 6.36
CA VAL A 13 15.45 -8.06 6.59
C VAL A 13 15.25 -7.59 8.02
N ASP A 14 16.34 -7.42 8.76
CA ASP A 14 16.33 -6.91 10.15
C ASP A 14 16.72 -5.44 10.18
N LEU A 15 15.73 -4.55 10.25
CA LEU A 15 15.96 -3.09 10.25
C LEU A 15 16.78 -2.61 11.45
N SER A 16 16.75 -3.33 12.58
CA SER A 16 17.55 -2.98 13.77
C SER A 16 19.06 -3.02 13.53
N ALA A 17 19.50 -3.73 12.47
CA ALA A 17 20.91 -3.81 12.11
C ALA A 17 21.51 -2.44 11.72
N ALA A 18 20.68 -1.47 11.30
CA ALA A 18 21.11 -0.11 10.99
C ALA A 18 21.72 0.61 12.20
N ASP A 19 21.29 0.29 13.42
CA ASP A 19 21.70 0.97 14.66
C ASP A 19 22.85 0.25 15.38
N ARG A 20 23.26 -0.95 14.94
CA ARG A 20 24.25 -1.75 15.70
C ARG A 20 25.68 -1.25 15.48
N ASP A 21 26.17 -1.44 14.29
CA ASP A 21 27.54 -1.07 13.92
C ASP A 21 27.67 -0.95 12.38
N PRO A 22 28.74 -0.35 11.85
CA PRO A 22 28.93 -0.16 10.41
C PRO A 22 28.96 -1.46 9.59
N GLN A 23 29.37 -2.58 10.17
CA GLN A 23 29.36 -3.87 9.46
C GLN A 23 27.94 -4.43 9.36
N ALA A 24 27.18 -4.37 10.43
CA ALA A 24 25.76 -4.77 10.44
C ALA A 24 24.94 -3.94 9.45
N ARG A 25 25.14 -2.61 9.42
CA ARG A 25 24.47 -1.72 8.45
C ARG A 25 24.84 -2.07 7.00
N ARG A 26 26.11 -2.38 6.70
CA ARG A 26 26.51 -2.86 5.36
C ARG A 26 25.84 -4.16 4.95
N LEU A 27 25.67 -5.11 5.88
CA LEU A 27 24.95 -6.36 5.60
C LEU A 27 23.45 -6.11 5.38
N LEU A 28 22.84 -5.23 6.16
CA LEU A 28 21.46 -4.77 5.93
C LEU A 28 21.30 -4.18 4.53
N HIS A 29 22.20 -3.28 4.11
CA HIS A 29 22.16 -2.69 2.77
C HIS A 29 22.30 -3.74 1.67
N ALA A 30 23.17 -4.72 1.82
CA ALA A 30 23.29 -5.82 0.85
C ALA A 30 22.00 -6.66 0.75
N GLN A 31 21.34 -6.91 1.89
CA GLN A 31 20.05 -7.61 1.93
C GLN A 31 18.92 -6.80 1.33
N LEU A 32 18.79 -5.50 1.67
CA LEU A 32 17.79 -4.59 1.11
C LEU A 32 17.96 -4.46 -0.39
N HIS A 33 19.20 -4.25 -0.86
CA HIS A 33 19.52 -4.15 -2.29
C HIS A 33 19.04 -5.39 -3.05
N SER A 34 19.46 -6.60 -2.62
CA SER A 34 19.05 -7.84 -3.28
C SER A 34 17.54 -8.06 -3.20
N ALA A 35 16.92 -7.85 -2.05
CA ALA A 35 15.49 -8.04 -1.88
C ALA A 35 14.66 -7.11 -2.78
N ALA A 36 15.04 -5.84 -2.88
CA ALA A 36 14.33 -4.83 -3.65
C ALA A 36 14.60 -4.92 -5.16
N HIS A 37 15.83 -5.28 -5.55
CA HIS A 37 16.23 -5.43 -6.96
C HIS A 37 15.73 -6.75 -7.57
N ASP A 38 15.81 -7.87 -6.81
CA ASP A 38 15.55 -9.19 -7.36
C ASP A 38 14.09 -9.64 -7.16
N VAL A 39 13.42 -9.16 -6.09
CA VAL A 39 12.10 -9.66 -5.67
C VAL A 39 11.06 -8.56 -5.53
N GLY A 40 11.43 -7.36 -5.09
CA GLY A 40 10.49 -6.27 -4.77
C GLY A 40 9.63 -6.53 -3.52
N PHE A 41 9.87 -7.65 -2.81
CA PHE A 41 9.17 -8.06 -1.60
C PHE A 41 10.13 -8.67 -0.58
N PHE A 42 9.88 -8.41 0.71
CA PHE A 42 10.62 -9.02 1.82
C PHE A 42 9.80 -9.00 3.11
N GLN A 43 10.21 -9.77 4.11
CA GLN A 43 9.67 -9.71 5.46
C GLN A 43 10.59 -8.85 6.33
N LEU A 44 10.03 -7.85 7.01
CA LEU A 44 10.75 -6.88 7.83
C LEU A 44 10.59 -7.21 9.30
N ILE A 45 11.70 -7.43 9.99
CA ILE A 45 11.78 -7.57 11.45
C ILE A 45 12.63 -6.43 12.03
N GLY A 46 12.71 -6.34 13.35
CA GLY A 46 13.53 -5.30 14.01
C GLY A 46 13.06 -3.87 13.76
N HIS A 47 11.80 -3.68 13.37
CA HIS A 47 11.19 -2.40 12.98
C HIS A 47 10.82 -1.51 14.20
N GLY A 48 10.90 -2.03 15.42
CA GLY A 48 10.66 -1.28 16.66
C GLY A 48 9.18 -1.03 17.00
N VAL A 49 8.22 -1.50 16.19
CA VAL A 49 6.80 -1.51 16.58
C VAL A 49 6.59 -2.61 17.61
N THR A 50 5.99 -2.26 18.74
CA THR A 50 5.80 -3.18 19.86
C THR A 50 4.59 -4.08 19.68
N GLU A 51 4.60 -5.22 20.35
CA GLU A 51 3.45 -6.11 20.39
C GLU A 51 2.20 -5.43 21.01
N ALA A 52 2.40 -4.50 21.95
CA ALA A 52 1.31 -3.73 22.56
C ALA A 52 0.63 -2.80 21.53
N GLU A 53 1.40 -2.09 20.71
CA GLU A 53 0.88 -1.25 19.62
C GLU A 53 0.13 -2.11 18.59
N THR A 54 0.70 -3.25 18.22
CA THR A 54 0.06 -4.21 17.29
C THR A 54 -1.26 -4.73 17.86
N ARG A 55 -1.29 -5.14 19.14
CA ARG A 55 -2.52 -5.60 19.79
C ARG A 55 -3.56 -4.50 19.92
N ALA A 56 -3.18 -3.27 20.22
CA ALA A 56 -4.12 -2.16 20.31
C ALA A 56 -4.88 -1.96 19.00
N LEU A 57 -4.18 -1.93 17.87
CA LEU A 57 -4.82 -1.80 16.55
C LEU A 57 -5.64 -3.03 16.17
N THR A 58 -5.07 -4.24 16.30
CA THR A 58 -5.78 -5.46 15.87
C THR A 58 -7.01 -5.74 16.73
N SER A 59 -6.98 -5.44 18.03
CA SER A 59 -8.16 -5.54 18.89
C SER A 59 -9.25 -4.55 18.47
N ALA A 60 -8.89 -3.30 18.17
CA ALA A 60 -9.83 -2.29 17.66
C ALA A 60 -10.40 -2.67 16.27
N MET A 61 -9.58 -3.26 15.40
CA MET A 61 -10.00 -3.79 14.10
C MET A 61 -11.03 -4.92 14.26
N HIS A 62 -10.76 -5.91 15.12
CA HIS A 62 -11.72 -6.99 15.38
C HIS A 62 -13.02 -6.46 15.99
N ALA A 63 -12.94 -5.52 16.93
CA ALA A 63 -14.11 -4.87 17.51
C ALA A 63 -14.93 -4.13 16.44
N PHE A 64 -14.29 -3.46 15.50
CA PHE A 64 -14.96 -2.79 14.38
C PHE A 64 -15.73 -3.78 13.50
N PHE A 65 -15.11 -4.87 13.07
CA PHE A 65 -15.78 -5.87 12.24
C PHE A 65 -16.86 -6.66 12.98
N ALA A 66 -16.82 -6.67 14.32
CA ALA A 66 -17.86 -7.24 15.17
C ALA A 66 -19.04 -6.30 15.45
N LEU A 67 -18.96 -5.02 15.09
CA LEU A 67 -20.10 -4.10 15.19
C LEU A 67 -21.29 -4.61 14.36
N PRO A 68 -22.52 -4.27 14.75
CA PRO A 68 -23.70 -4.50 13.92
C PRO A 68 -23.48 -3.97 12.50
N GLU A 69 -24.00 -4.68 11.51
CA GLU A 69 -23.82 -4.30 10.10
C GLU A 69 -24.32 -2.87 9.82
N ALA A 70 -25.43 -2.48 10.46
CA ALA A 70 -25.99 -1.13 10.32
C ALA A 70 -24.99 -0.03 10.76
N ASP A 71 -24.22 -0.27 11.82
CA ASP A 71 -23.25 0.69 12.34
C ASP A 71 -22.04 0.82 11.40
N ARG A 72 -21.62 -0.30 10.78
CA ARG A 72 -20.56 -0.26 9.75
C ARG A 72 -21.04 0.42 8.48
N ILE A 73 -22.27 0.16 8.04
CA ILE A 73 -22.90 0.77 6.87
C ILE A 73 -23.07 2.29 7.07
N ALA A 74 -23.31 2.77 8.30
CA ALA A 74 -23.36 4.20 8.56
C ALA A 74 -22.07 4.95 8.18
N LEU A 75 -20.95 4.23 8.16
CA LEU A 75 -19.63 4.72 7.75
C LEU A 75 -19.29 4.39 6.29
N ASP A 76 -20.26 4.00 5.47
CA ASP A 76 -20.03 3.57 4.09
C ASP A 76 -19.21 4.61 3.31
N ASN A 77 -18.21 4.13 2.58
CA ASN A 77 -17.31 4.92 1.74
C ASN A 77 -18.08 5.81 0.75
N ILE A 78 -19.25 5.37 0.29
CA ILE A 78 -20.14 6.15 -0.59
C ILE A 78 -20.59 7.48 0.03
N ASN A 79 -20.47 7.67 1.33
CA ASN A 79 -20.83 8.91 2.01
C ASN A 79 -19.69 9.95 2.02
N SER A 80 -18.47 9.55 1.62
CA SER A 80 -17.28 10.40 1.64
C SER A 80 -16.76 10.70 0.23
N PRO A 81 -16.76 11.96 -0.22
CA PRO A 81 -16.12 12.32 -1.49
C PRO A 81 -14.59 12.11 -1.45
N HIS A 82 -14.04 11.83 -0.28
CA HIS A 82 -12.61 11.64 -0.04
C HIS A 82 -12.20 10.16 -0.05
N PHE A 83 -13.10 9.24 -0.43
CA PHE A 83 -12.89 7.78 -0.42
C PHE A 83 -12.44 7.25 0.95
N ARG A 84 -13.05 7.75 2.03
CA ARG A 84 -12.83 7.29 3.41
C ARG A 84 -14.04 6.50 3.90
N GLY A 85 -13.79 5.51 4.74
CA GLY A 85 -14.84 4.76 5.42
C GLY A 85 -14.93 3.30 5.01
N TYR A 86 -16.05 2.69 5.34
CA TYR A 86 -16.31 1.27 5.18
C TYR A 86 -16.70 0.92 3.73
N THR A 87 -16.10 -0.11 3.20
CA THR A 87 -16.46 -0.69 1.90
C THR A 87 -16.92 -2.13 2.13
N ARG A 88 -18.12 -2.46 1.64
CA ARG A 88 -18.74 -3.78 1.81
C ARG A 88 -18.06 -4.82 0.93
N ILE A 89 -18.28 -6.09 1.27
CA ILE A 89 -17.80 -7.23 0.48
C ILE A 89 -18.27 -7.09 -0.98
N GLY A 90 -17.29 -7.11 -1.90
CA GLY A 90 -17.54 -7.07 -3.33
C GLY A 90 -17.85 -5.69 -3.94
N ASP A 91 -17.84 -4.61 -3.14
CA ASP A 91 -18.04 -3.25 -3.67
C ASP A 91 -16.74 -2.63 -4.16
N GLU A 92 -15.58 -3.07 -3.66
CA GLU A 92 -14.28 -2.70 -4.24
C GLU A 92 -13.92 -3.65 -5.39
N ARG A 93 -13.14 -3.13 -6.34
CA ARG A 93 -12.72 -3.87 -7.53
C ARG A 93 -11.23 -3.76 -7.77
N THR A 94 -10.61 -4.91 -8.05
CA THR A 94 -9.22 -4.99 -8.53
C THR A 94 -9.22 -5.58 -9.94
N ALA A 95 -8.58 -4.90 -10.88
CA ALA A 95 -8.56 -5.28 -12.29
C ALA A 95 -9.97 -5.55 -12.89
N GLY A 96 -10.99 -4.79 -12.42
CA GLY A 96 -12.38 -4.90 -12.88
C GLY A 96 -13.20 -6.00 -12.22
N ALA A 97 -12.61 -6.97 -11.53
CA ALA A 97 -13.29 -8.02 -10.77
C ALA A 97 -13.58 -7.57 -9.34
N ARG A 98 -14.63 -8.14 -8.74
CA ARG A 98 -15.00 -7.85 -7.35
C ARG A 98 -14.05 -8.53 -6.38
N ASP A 99 -13.59 -7.79 -5.36
CA ASP A 99 -12.80 -8.34 -4.27
C ASP A 99 -13.71 -8.92 -3.18
N TRP A 100 -13.44 -10.14 -2.74
CA TRP A 100 -14.18 -10.81 -1.68
C TRP A 100 -13.63 -10.44 -0.31
N ARG A 101 -13.77 -9.16 0.03
CA ARG A 101 -13.35 -8.58 1.31
C ARG A 101 -14.24 -7.41 1.68
N ASP A 102 -14.30 -7.09 2.97
CA ASP A 102 -14.74 -5.79 3.45
C ASP A 102 -13.58 -5.07 4.16
N GLN A 103 -13.66 -3.75 4.20
CA GLN A 103 -12.55 -2.95 4.73
C GLN A 103 -13.00 -1.60 5.26
N LEU A 104 -12.13 -1.00 6.09
CA LEU A 104 -12.21 0.40 6.49
C LEU A 104 -10.99 1.16 5.95
N ASP A 105 -11.25 2.14 5.09
CA ASP A 105 -10.23 3.01 4.50
C ASP A 105 -10.01 4.25 5.39
N ILE A 106 -8.76 4.45 5.85
CA ILE A 106 -8.34 5.51 6.76
C ILE A 106 -7.14 6.23 6.14
N GLY A 107 -7.13 7.56 6.18
CA GLY A 107 -5.97 8.37 5.76
C GLY A 107 -5.51 9.32 6.84
N ALA A 108 -4.59 10.21 6.50
CA ALA A 108 -4.25 11.34 7.36
C ALA A 108 -5.51 12.15 7.69
N GLU A 109 -5.70 12.46 8.97
CA GLU A 109 -6.85 13.28 9.41
C GLU A 109 -6.67 14.72 8.94
N ARG A 110 -7.55 15.18 8.06
CA ARG A 110 -7.49 16.51 7.45
C ARG A 110 -8.89 17.12 7.36
N ALA A 111 -8.95 18.44 7.27
CA ALA A 111 -10.19 19.13 6.91
C ALA A 111 -10.62 18.74 5.48
N ALA A 112 -11.93 18.66 5.26
CA ALA A 112 -12.48 18.41 3.93
C ALA A 112 -12.02 19.49 2.95
N ARG A 113 -11.53 19.07 1.78
CA ARG A 113 -11.14 19.96 0.69
C ARG A 113 -12.03 19.72 -0.53
N THR A 114 -12.55 20.80 -1.07
CA THR A 114 -13.21 20.82 -2.37
C THR A 114 -12.30 21.59 -3.31
N PRO A 115 -11.66 20.95 -4.31
CA PRO A 115 -10.79 21.68 -5.24
C PRO A 115 -11.59 22.66 -6.08
N ALA A 116 -11.00 23.83 -6.34
CA ALA A 116 -11.55 24.77 -7.30
C ALA A 116 -11.41 24.21 -8.73
N PRO A 117 -12.21 24.70 -9.72
CA PRO A 117 -12.19 24.17 -11.10
C PRO A 117 -10.82 24.20 -11.80
N TRP A 118 -9.91 25.07 -11.36
CA TRP A 118 -8.53 25.19 -11.89
C TRP A 118 -7.49 24.41 -11.09
N GLU A 119 -7.87 23.81 -9.96
CA GLU A 119 -7.01 22.96 -9.17
C GLU A 119 -7.05 21.52 -9.67
N ALA A 120 -5.98 20.76 -9.37
CA ALA A 120 -5.93 19.37 -9.73
C ALA A 120 -7.02 18.56 -8.98
N PRO A 121 -7.77 17.67 -9.68
CA PRO A 121 -8.87 16.92 -9.08
C PRO A 121 -8.45 16.00 -7.91
N TYR A 122 -7.18 15.59 -7.84
CA TYR A 122 -6.71 14.74 -6.74
C TYR A 122 -6.82 15.41 -5.35
N TRP A 123 -7.02 16.73 -5.27
CA TRP A 123 -7.28 17.40 -4.00
C TRP A 123 -8.58 16.96 -3.32
N TRP A 124 -9.50 16.31 -4.05
CA TRP A 124 -10.64 15.63 -3.45
C TRP A 124 -10.25 14.54 -2.47
N LEU A 125 -9.04 13.98 -2.54
CA LEU A 125 -8.54 12.95 -1.64
C LEU A 125 -8.20 13.47 -0.24
N GLU A 126 -8.09 14.80 -0.03
CA GLU A 126 -7.91 15.40 1.30
C GLU A 126 -9.25 15.58 2.00
N GLY A 127 -9.41 14.92 3.13
CA GLY A 127 -10.63 15.05 3.94
C GLY A 127 -10.57 14.25 5.24
N PRO A 128 -11.63 14.38 6.06
CA PRO A 128 -11.74 13.66 7.32
C PRO A 128 -11.99 12.17 7.12
N ASN A 129 -11.61 11.38 8.10
CA ASN A 129 -12.02 10.00 8.21
C ASN A 129 -13.45 9.89 8.76
N GLN A 130 -14.07 8.73 8.57
CA GLN A 130 -15.34 8.37 9.21
C GLN A 130 -15.04 7.43 10.39
N TRP A 131 -15.51 7.79 11.58
CA TRP A 131 -15.25 7.04 12.81
C TRP A 131 -16.55 6.52 13.44
N PRO A 132 -16.59 5.26 13.90
CA PRO A 132 -17.75 4.73 14.63
C PRO A 132 -17.85 5.36 16.02
N GLU A 133 -19.00 5.96 16.33
CA GLU A 133 -19.23 6.56 17.65
C GLU A 133 -19.16 5.53 18.78
N ALA A 134 -19.57 4.29 18.49
CA ALA A 134 -19.54 3.20 19.45
C ALA A 134 -18.13 2.65 19.77
N LEU A 135 -17.09 3.08 19.04
CA LEU A 135 -15.73 2.55 19.16
C LEU A 135 -14.69 3.67 19.05
N PRO A 136 -14.67 4.65 19.95
CA PRO A 136 -13.78 5.80 19.87
C PRO A 136 -12.27 5.44 19.95
N GLU A 137 -11.92 4.33 20.58
CA GLU A 137 -10.55 3.82 20.66
C GLU A 137 -9.96 3.44 19.31
N LEU A 138 -10.79 3.10 18.31
CA LEU A 138 -10.34 2.80 16.96
C LEU A 138 -9.63 4.00 16.33
N ARG A 139 -10.19 5.21 16.50
CA ARG A 139 -9.56 6.45 16.01
C ARG A 139 -8.16 6.63 16.60
N THR A 140 -8.04 6.48 17.91
CA THR A 140 -6.75 6.64 18.60
C THR A 140 -5.73 5.60 18.13
N ALA A 141 -6.13 4.33 18.06
CA ALA A 141 -5.24 3.25 17.65
C ALA A 141 -4.79 3.39 16.18
N ALA A 142 -5.71 3.73 15.27
CA ALA A 142 -5.42 3.86 13.86
C ALA A 142 -4.52 5.06 13.55
N LEU A 143 -4.77 6.22 14.16
CA LEU A 143 -3.94 7.41 13.93
C LEU A 143 -2.54 7.24 14.54
N HIS A 144 -2.42 6.62 15.72
CA HIS A 144 -1.12 6.26 16.30
C HIS A 144 -0.38 5.28 15.39
N TRP A 145 -1.08 4.28 14.82
CA TRP A 145 -0.47 3.32 13.90
C TRP A 145 0.07 3.98 12.63
N ILE A 146 -0.70 4.92 12.04
CA ILE A 146 -0.26 5.70 10.89
C ILE A 146 1.03 6.47 11.20
N GLU A 147 1.09 7.14 12.35
CA GLU A 147 2.29 7.87 12.80
C GLU A 147 3.49 6.93 12.98
N ARG A 148 3.29 5.81 13.69
CA ARG A 148 4.35 4.82 13.94
C ARG A 148 4.89 4.23 12.64
N LEU A 149 4.02 3.77 11.74
CA LEU A 149 4.45 3.16 10.49
C LEU A 149 5.02 4.17 9.51
N SER A 150 4.60 5.44 9.56
CA SER A 150 5.25 6.50 8.77
C SER A 150 6.73 6.63 9.15
N GLY A 151 7.06 6.67 10.43
CA GLY A 151 8.47 6.72 10.87
C GLY A 151 9.26 5.45 10.53
N VAL A 152 8.65 4.27 10.60
CA VAL A 152 9.30 3.02 10.17
C VAL A 152 9.56 3.02 8.66
N ALA A 153 8.58 3.46 7.85
CA ALA A 153 8.68 3.49 6.40
C ALA A 153 9.68 4.54 5.91
N GLU A 154 9.71 5.72 6.53
CA GLU A 154 10.71 6.76 6.26
C GLU A 154 12.13 6.24 6.48
N ARG A 155 12.38 5.67 7.66
CA ARG A 155 13.66 5.05 7.97
C ARG A 155 14.02 3.93 6.98
N LEU A 156 13.06 3.07 6.65
CA LEU A 156 13.28 1.98 5.69
C LEU A 156 13.61 2.53 4.30
N LEU A 157 12.94 3.61 3.86
CA LEU A 157 13.20 4.26 2.58
C LEU A 157 14.64 4.83 2.55
N HIS A 158 15.09 5.50 3.63
CA HIS A 158 16.47 6.00 3.75
C HIS A 158 17.49 4.86 3.62
N GLU A 159 17.34 3.76 4.36
CA GLU A 159 18.25 2.62 4.28
C GLU A 159 18.20 1.94 2.90
N LEU A 160 17.03 1.91 2.26
CA LEU A 160 16.86 1.38 0.92
C LEU A 160 17.58 2.24 -0.14
N LEU A 161 17.44 3.57 -0.09
CA LEU A 161 18.14 4.48 -0.99
C LEU A 161 19.67 4.41 -0.79
N ALA A 162 20.12 4.40 0.46
CA ALA A 162 21.53 4.21 0.79
C ALA A 162 22.06 2.87 0.28
N SER A 163 21.24 1.81 0.28
CA SER A 163 21.65 0.47 -0.18
C SER A 163 21.99 0.40 -1.67
N ILE A 164 21.41 1.29 -2.48
CA ILE A 164 21.74 1.43 -3.92
C ILE A 164 22.72 2.57 -4.20
N GLY A 165 23.24 3.22 -3.16
CA GLY A 165 24.20 4.33 -3.29
C GLY A 165 23.57 5.65 -3.71
N ALA A 166 22.25 5.80 -3.55
CA ALA A 166 21.55 7.08 -3.71
C ALA A 166 21.62 7.91 -2.42
N PRO A 167 21.44 9.25 -2.47
CA PRO A 167 21.27 10.05 -1.27
C PRO A 167 20.07 9.53 -0.45
N GLU A 168 20.29 9.25 0.83
CA GLU A 168 19.27 8.65 1.69
C GLU A 168 18.05 9.57 1.89
N ASP A 169 18.26 10.89 1.88
CA ASP A 169 17.26 11.95 2.07
C ASP A 169 16.64 12.51 0.78
N PHE A 170 16.91 11.88 -0.38
CA PHE A 170 16.53 12.41 -1.70
C PHE A 170 15.03 12.73 -1.84
N TYR A 171 14.16 12.00 -1.13
CA TYR A 171 12.73 12.17 -1.20
C TYR A 171 12.10 12.84 0.02
N ASP A 172 12.86 13.33 1.00
CA ASP A 172 12.32 13.90 2.23
C ASP A 172 11.40 15.10 1.98
N ASP A 173 11.68 15.90 0.95
CA ASP A 173 10.89 17.07 0.57
C ASP A 173 9.48 16.73 0.08
N ILE A 174 9.25 15.52 -0.42
CA ILE A 174 7.94 15.09 -0.92
C ILE A 174 7.11 14.32 0.12
N PHE A 175 7.71 13.95 1.24
CA PHE A 175 7.02 13.32 2.38
C PHE A 175 6.70 14.37 3.47
N GLY A 176 7.05 14.13 4.71
CA GLY A 176 6.85 15.06 5.82
C GLY A 176 5.37 15.25 6.22
N PRO A 177 5.00 16.39 6.82
CA PRO A 177 3.66 16.58 7.42
C PRO A 177 2.48 16.55 6.43
N ARG A 178 2.75 16.76 5.14
CA ARG A 178 1.74 16.69 4.08
C ARG A 178 1.73 15.38 3.32
N ALA A 179 2.53 14.41 3.72
CA ALA A 179 2.46 13.06 3.17
C ALA A 179 1.02 12.53 3.17
N HIS A 180 0.70 11.65 2.26
CA HIS A 180 -0.64 11.08 2.10
C HIS A 180 -0.64 9.57 2.44
N PRO A 181 -0.32 9.18 3.69
CA PRO A 181 -0.38 7.80 4.11
C PRO A 181 -1.81 7.28 4.03
N HIS A 182 -1.93 6.01 3.69
CA HIS A 182 -3.21 5.32 3.63
C HIS A 182 -3.13 4.02 4.43
N LEU A 183 -4.13 3.79 5.28
CA LEU A 183 -4.27 2.60 6.10
C LEU A 183 -5.58 1.91 5.73
N LYS A 184 -5.54 0.60 5.55
CA LYS A 184 -6.75 -0.21 5.45
C LYS A 184 -6.81 -1.21 6.60
N LEU A 185 -7.96 -1.35 7.22
CA LEU A 185 -8.29 -2.50 8.05
C LEU A 185 -9.13 -3.44 7.19
N VAL A 186 -8.66 -4.66 6.96
CA VAL A 186 -9.27 -5.56 5.96
C VAL A 186 -9.65 -6.88 6.61
N ARG A 187 -10.90 -7.33 6.33
CA ARG A 187 -11.38 -8.66 6.64
C ARG A 187 -11.71 -9.41 5.35
N TYR A 188 -11.22 -10.62 5.23
CA TYR A 188 -11.56 -11.56 4.18
C TYR A 188 -12.41 -12.67 4.82
N PRO A 189 -13.70 -12.69 4.58
CA PRO A 189 -14.54 -13.81 5.04
C PRO A 189 -14.17 -15.08 4.28
N GLY A 190 -14.34 -16.21 4.91
CA GLY A 190 -14.08 -17.48 4.27
C GLY A 190 -14.97 -17.72 3.04
N SER A 191 -14.44 -18.46 2.08
CA SER A 191 -15.15 -18.82 0.85
C SER A 191 -15.81 -20.19 0.98
N SER A 192 -17.12 -20.27 0.68
CA SER A 192 -17.86 -21.54 0.63
C SER A 192 -17.59 -22.37 -0.64
N GLY A 193 -16.70 -21.90 -1.52
CA GLY A 193 -16.29 -22.63 -2.73
C GLY A 193 -17.08 -22.31 -4.00
N ASP A 194 -18.23 -21.64 -3.89
CA ASP A 194 -19.08 -21.31 -5.05
C ASP A 194 -18.83 -19.89 -5.61
N GLY A 195 -17.87 -19.19 -5.08
CA GLY A 195 -17.54 -17.82 -5.48
C GLY A 195 -16.04 -17.62 -5.53
N ASP A 196 -15.66 -16.80 -6.38
CA ASP A 196 -14.35 -16.31 -6.70
C ASP A 196 -13.40 -16.30 -5.51
N GLY A 197 -12.49 -17.24 -5.42
CA GLY A 197 -11.44 -17.30 -4.39
C GLY A 197 -10.50 -16.09 -4.39
N GLN A 198 -10.89 -14.99 -5.08
CA GLN A 198 -10.18 -13.73 -5.15
C GLN A 198 -10.51 -12.87 -3.92
N GLY A 199 -9.61 -12.89 -2.93
CA GLY A 199 -9.66 -11.88 -1.87
C GLY A 199 -9.29 -10.49 -2.42
N VAL A 200 -8.19 -10.42 -3.17
CA VAL A 200 -7.74 -9.26 -3.97
C VAL A 200 -7.14 -9.77 -5.27
N GLY A 201 -7.52 -9.20 -6.38
CA GLY A 201 -6.97 -9.51 -7.70
C GLY A 201 -5.48 -9.19 -7.82
N ALA A 202 -4.81 -9.80 -8.81
CA ALA A 202 -3.41 -9.51 -9.09
C ALA A 202 -3.21 -8.03 -9.47
N HIS A 203 -2.29 -7.37 -8.77
CA HIS A 203 -1.98 -5.95 -8.96
C HIS A 203 -0.57 -5.61 -8.47
N LYS A 204 -0.09 -4.43 -8.82
CA LYS A 204 1.02 -3.72 -8.19
C LYS A 204 0.47 -2.53 -7.41
N ASP A 205 1.14 -2.18 -6.30
CA ASP A 205 0.85 -0.92 -5.60
C ASP A 205 1.48 0.24 -6.36
N TYR A 206 0.73 1.34 -6.53
CA TYR A 206 1.22 2.50 -7.31
C TYR A 206 2.00 3.53 -6.48
N GLY A 207 2.16 3.33 -5.16
CA GLY A 207 2.90 4.24 -4.27
C GLY A 207 4.40 3.99 -4.21
N PHE A 208 4.99 4.23 -3.02
CA PHE A 208 6.41 4.00 -2.75
C PHE A 208 6.65 2.70 -1.99
N LEU A 209 6.12 2.58 -0.78
CA LEU A 209 6.28 1.39 0.07
C LEU A 209 4.93 0.99 0.68
N THR A 210 4.71 -0.30 0.76
CA THR A 210 3.61 -0.87 1.52
C THR A 210 4.18 -1.72 2.67
N LEU A 211 3.70 -1.49 3.88
CA LEU A 211 4.00 -2.30 5.06
C LEU A 211 2.72 -3.03 5.47
N LEU A 212 2.70 -4.34 5.29
CA LEU A 212 1.53 -5.17 5.55
C LEU A 212 1.70 -5.96 6.85
N LEU A 213 0.84 -5.70 7.82
CA LEU A 213 0.61 -6.62 8.93
C LEU A 213 -0.44 -7.65 8.48
N GLN A 214 -0.18 -8.93 8.64
CA GLN A 214 -1.13 -10.01 8.39
C GLN A 214 -1.26 -10.92 9.61
N ASP A 215 -2.42 -11.57 9.72
CA ASP A 215 -2.63 -12.63 10.71
C ASP A 215 -1.91 -13.94 10.33
N GLN A 216 -2.16 -15.03 11.06
CA GLN A 216 -1.53 -16.33 10.84
C GLN A 216 -2.25 -17.21 9.81
N VAL A 217 -3.32 -16.72 9.16
CA VAL A 217 -4.12 -17.50 8.19
C VAL A 217 -3.40 -17.66 6.84
N GLY A 218 -2.63 -16.64 6.43
CA GLY A 218 -1.94 -16.66 5.13
C GLY A 218 -2.83 -16.14 3.98
N GLY A 219 -2.58 -16.64 2.74
CA GLY A 219 -3.35 -16.28 1.55
C GLY A 219 -2.76 -15.13 0.71
N LEU A 220 -1.75 -14.40 1.20
CA LEU A 220 -0.97 -13.50 0.35
C LEU A 220 -0.10 -14.32 -0.60
N GLN A 221 -0.11 -13.98 -1.89
CA GLN A 221 0.70 -14.60 -2.92
C GLN A 221 1.45 -13.53 -3.73
N VAL A 222 2.71 -13.80 -4.03
CA VAL A 222 3.59 -12.91 -4.81
C VAL A 222 4.04 -13.62 -6.08
N GLN A 223 3.95 -12.92 -7.22
CA GLN A 223 4.40 -13.45 -8.50
C GLN A 223 5.93 -13.50 -8.54
N ARG A 224 6.49 -14.61 -8.99
CA ARG A 224 7.93 -14.81 -9.15
C ARG A 224 8.34 -14.74 -10.63
N GLU A 225 9.64 -14.78 -10.89
CA GLU A 225 10.21 -14.77 -12.25
C GLU A 225 9.67 -15.88 -13.16
N ASP A 226 9.25 -17.01 -12.59
CA ASP A 226 8.62 -18.12 -13.32
C ASP A 226 7.19 -17.79 -13.78
N GLY A 227 6.67 -16.60 -13.45
CA GLY A 227 5.31 -16.15 -13.75
C GLY A 227 4.25 -16.70 -12.81
N ASN A 228 4.60 -17.61 -11.89
CA ASN A 228 3.68 -18.23 -10.95
C ASN A 228 3.53 -17.39 -9.67
N PHE A 229 2.37 -17.53 -9.03
CA PHE A 229 2.12 -16.94 -7.71
C PHE A 229 2.52 -17.95 -6.62
N HIS A 230 3.35 -17.47 -5.68
CA HIS A 230 3.85 -18.26 -4.55
C HIS A 230 3.31 -17.68 -3.24
N ASP A 231 2.93 -18.57 -2.32
CA ASP A 231 2.45 -18.19 -1.00
C ASP A 231 3.52 -17.45 -0.19
N VAL A 232 3.09 -16.46 0.58
CA VAL A 232 3.90 -15.77 1.58
C VAL A 232 3.45 -16.22 2.97
N PRO A 233 4.12 -17.20 3.59
CA PRO A 233 3.79 -17.64 4.93
C PRO A 233 3.93 -16.50 5.94
N PRO A 234 2.95 -16.32 6.85
CA PRO A 234 3.07 -15.34 7.91
C PRO A 234 4.29 -15.63 8.81
N LEU A 235 5.05 -14.58 9.11
CA LEU A 235 6.12 -14.61 10.12
C LEU A 235 5.68 -13.78 11.32
N PRO A 236 5.51 -14.37 12.51
CA PRO A 236 5.07 -13.64 13.70
C PRO A 236 5.97 -12.43 13.99
N GLY A 237 5.35 -11.26 14.20
CA GLY A 237 6.05 -10.03 14.52
C GLY A 237 6.78 -9.36 13.35
N ALA A 238 6.60 -9.84 12.12
CA ALA A 238 7.13 -9.22 10.92
C ALA A 238 6.05 -8.47 10.13
N PHE A 239 6.46 -7.43 9.42
CA PHE A 239 5.69 -6.89 8.30
C PHE A 239 6.12 -7.54 6.99
N VAL A 240 5.19 -7.77 6.07
CA VAL A 240 5.55 -7.96 4.67
C VAL A 240 5.68 -6.58 4.04
N VAL A 241 6.80 -6.34 3.38
CA VAL A 241 7.07 -5.06 2.69
C VAL A 241 7.14 -5.31 1.19
N ASN A 242 6.50 -4.43 0.43
CA ASN A 242 6.66 -4.37 -1.02
C ASN A 242 6.92 -2.96 -1.51
N LEU A 243 7.63 -2.89 -2.65
CA LEU A 243 7.88 -1.66 -3.37
C LEU A 243 6.70 -1.37 -4.30
N GLY A 244 6.37 -0.08 -4.44
CA GLY A 244 5.36 0.38 -5.37
C GLY A 244 5.93 0.86 -6.70
N GLU A 245 5.04 1.00 -7.69
CA GLU A 245 5.38 1.36 -9.08
C GLU A 245 6.09 2.71 -9.21
N LEU A 246 5.80 3.70 -8.32
CA LEU A 246 6.49 4.98 -8.39
C LEU A 246 7.96 4.88 -7.98
N LEU A 247 8.31 3.99 -7.06
CA LEU A 247 9.71 3.74 -6.71
C LEU A 247 10.42 2.92 -7.81
N GLU A 248 9.71 2.01 -8.48
CA GLU A 248 10.18 1.31 -9.69
C GLU A 248 10.49 2.31 -10.80
N VAL A 249 9.58 3.25 -11.08
CA VAL A 249 9.77 4.32 -12.09
C VAL A 249 10.93 5.24 -11.70
N ALA A 250 11.01 5.65 -10.44
CA ALA A 250 12.07 6.53 -9.93
C ALA A 250 13.46 5.96 -10.13
N THR A 251 13.59 4.63 -10.12
CA THR A 251 14.86 3.91 -10.35
C THR A 251 14.97 3.32 -11.76
N ASN A 252 14.08 3.74 -12.68
CA ASN A 252 14.02 3.25 -14.06
C ASN A 252 13.95 1.71 -14.15
N GLY A 253 13.24 1.06 -13.23
CA GLY A 253 13.08 -0.39 -13.18
C GLY A 253 14.26 -1.13 -12.52
N TYR A 254 15.21 -0.42 -11.91
CA TYR A 254 16.28 -1.06 -11.16
C TYR A 254 15.76 -1.72 -9.88
N LEU A 255 14.95 -1.03 -9.11
CA LEU A 255 14.12 -1.60 -8.05
C LEU A 255 12.78 -1.99 -8.66
N ILE A 256 12.22 -3.13 -8.27
CA ILE A 256 11.05 -3.67 -8.94
C ILE A 256 9.79 -3.63 -8.05
N ALA A 257 8.68 -3.22 -8.64
CA ALA A 257 7.35 -3.44 -8.08
C ALA A 257 6.81 -4.78 -8.60
N THR A 258 6.34 -5.64 -7.73
CA THR A 258 5.98 -7.01 -8.06
C THR A 258 4.49 -7.27 -7.92
N ASN A 259 3.91 -7.96 -8.90
CA ASN A 259 2.51 -8.38 -8.84
C ASN A 259 2.27 -9.28 -7.63
N HIS A 260 1.18 -9.00 -6.93
CA HIS A 260 0.73 -9.80 -5.80
C HIS A 260 -0.80 -9.88 -5.76
N ARG A 261 -1.31 -10.86 -5.04
CA ARG A 261 -2.75 -11.08 -4.88
C ARG A 261 -3.06 -11.68 -3.52
N VAL A 262 -4.33 -11.72 -3.17
CA VAL A 262 -4.81 -12.44 -1.99
C VAL A 262 -5.86 -13.45 -2.40
N VAL A 263 -5.67 -14.69 -1.96
CA VAL A 263 -6.65 -15.77 -2.08
C VAL A 263 -7.46 -15.79 -0.78
N SER A 264 -8.78 -15.81 -0.88
CA SER A 264 -9.66 -15.91 0.29
C SER A 264 -9.46 -17.25 1.00
N PRO A 265 -9.48 -17.28 2.34
CA PRO A 265 -9.36 -18.52 3.09
C PRO A 265 -10.57 -19.44 2.82
N PRO A 266 -10.40 -20.78 2.90
CA PRO A 266 -11.49 -21.71 2.67
C PRO A 266 -12.45 -21.78 3.87
N GLY A 267 -13.70 -22.17 3.59
CA GLY A 267 -14.70 -22.47 4.61
C GLY A 267 -15.14 -21.25 5.42
N ALA A 268 -15.26 -21.41 6.72
CA ALA A 268 -15.68 -20.35 7.65
C ALA A 268 -14.50 -19.59 8.27
N THR A 269 -13.26 -19.81 7.82
CA THR A 269 -12.09 -19.14 8.35
C THR A 269 -12.08 -17.69 7.87
N GLU A 270 -11.94 -16.74 8.78
CA GLU A 270 -11.72 -15.34 8.45
C GLU A 270 -10.21 -15.03 8.47
N ARG A 271 -9.76 -14.18 7.54
CA ARG A 271 -8.41 -13.63 7.50
C ARG A 271 -8.48 -12.13 7.73
N TYR A 272 -7.53 -11.61 8.48
CA TYR A 272 -7.39 -10.18 8.73
C TYR A 272 -6.03 -9.67 8.28
N SER A 273 -6.01 -8.47 7.72
CA SER A 273 -4.76 -7.80 7.37
C SER A 273 -4.86 -6.29 7.46
N VAL A 274 -3.72 -5.64 7.65
CA VAL A 274 -3.62 -4.20 7.82
C VAL A 274 -2.51 -3.68 6.90
N PRO A 275 -2.80 -3.41 5.61
CA PRO A 275 -1.86 -2.74 4.73
C PRO A 275 -1.78 -1.26 5.08
N PHE A 276 -0.55 -0.77 5.22
CA PHE A 276 -0.19 0.63 5.37
C PHE A 276 0.64 1.05 4.15
N PHE A 277 0.14 2.05 3.42
CA PHE A 277 0.78 2.60 2.24
C PHE A 277 1.49 3.90 2.61
N TYR A 278 2.82 3.92 2.49
CA TYR A 278 3.64 5.10 2.71
C TYR A 278 3.78 5.88 1.40
N ASN A 279 3.02 6.93 1.29
CA ASN A 279 2.86 7.70 0.07
C ASN A 279 3.24 9.17 0.28
N PRO A 280 3.84 9.82 -0.74
CA PRO A 280 4.21 11.23 -0.68
C PRO A 280 2.96 12.13 -0.67
N ARG A 281 3.15 13.44 -0.53
CA ARG A 281 2.06 14.41 -0.69
C ARG A 281 1.43 14.32 -2.08
N LEU A 282 0.15 14.66 -2.20
CA LEU A 282 -0.62 14.48 -3.44
C LEU A 282 -0.05 15.25 -4.64
N ASP A 283 0.52 16.43 -4.41
CA ASP A 283 1.15 17.27 -5.42
C ASP A 283 2.64 16.92 -5.67
N ALA A 284 3.13 15.84 -5.08
CA ALA A 284 4.50 15.40 -5.27
C ALA A 284 4.71 14.96 -6.72
N ARG A 285 5.77 15.50 -7.32
CA ARG A 285 6.29 15.01 -8.61
C ARG A 285 7.48 14.11 -8.34
N ILE A 286 7.43 12.90 -8.86
CA ILE A 286 8.47 11.91 -8.66
C ILE A 286 9.57 12.14 -9.69
N ASN A 287 10.73 12.56 -9.20
CA ASN A 287 11.91 12.75 -10.00
C ASN A 287 12.73 11.45 -10.07
N PRO A 288 13.31 11.11 -11.24
CA PRO A 288 14.24 10.00 -11.36
C PRO A 288 15.42 10.13 -10.40
N LEU A 289 15.83 9.03 -9.81
CA LEU A 289 17.02 8.94 -8.97
C LEU A 289 18.31 8.93 -9.81
N THR A 290 19.33 9.62 -9.31
CA THR A 290 20.70 9.45 -9.79
C THR A 290 21.45 8.58 -8.79
N PHE A 291 21.94 7.42 -9.23
CA PHE A 291 22.64 6.44 -8.40
C PHE A 291 23.60 5.59 -9.26
N PRO A 292 24.60 4.91 -8.67
CA PRO A 292 25.66 4.23 -9.40
C PRO A 292 25.21 3.17 -10.43
N TYR A 293 24.06 2.57 -10.23
CA TYR A 293 23.51 1.51 -11.09
C TYR A 293 22.47 2.00 -12.12
N ALA A 294 22.23 3.31 -12.22
CA ALA A 294 21.17 3.86 -13.08
C ALA A 294 21.31 3.46 -14.56
N GLU A 295 22.57 3.37 -15.05
CA GLU A 295 22.87 2.98 -16.44
C GLU A 295 22.58 1.50 -16.73
N THR A 296 22.50 0.65 -15.70
CA THR A 296 22.21 -0.78 -15.83
C THR A 296 20.73 -1.11 -15.64
N ALA A 297 19.92 -0.10 -15.34
CA ALA A 297 18.49 -0.26 -15.12
C ALA A 297 17.79 -0.70 -16.44
N PRO A 298 16.89 -1.70 -16.37
CA PRO A 298 16.27 -2.30 -17.56
C PRO A 298 15.22 -1.40 -18.23
N GLY A 299 14.84 -0.30 -17.59
CA GLY A 299 13.68 0.50 -18.00
C GLY A 299 12.38 -0.02 -17.44
N VAL A 300 11.34 0.81 -17.45
CA VAL A 300 9.99 0.44 -17.08
C VAL A 300 9.14 0.32 -18.33
N THR A 301 8.49 -0.83 -18.50
CA THR A 301 7.52 -1.01 -19.60
C THR A 301 6.23 -0.30 -19.26
N ALA A 302 5.87 0.69 -20.07
CA ALA A 302 4.62 1.40 -19.92
C ALA A 302 3.43 0.47 -20.21
N ASP A 303 2.41 0.51 -19.34
CA ASP A 303 1.13 -0.12 -19.62
C ASP A 303 0.13 0.94 -20.12
N PRO A 304 -0.23 0.93 -21.43
CA PRO A 304 -1.18 1.90 -21.97
C PRO A 304 -2.57 1.83 -21.33
N ALA A 305 -2.96 0.66 -20.80
CA ALA A 305 -4.23 0.48 -20.10
C ALA A 305 -4.23 1.03 -18.67
N ASN A 306 -3.01 1.20 -18.09
CA ASN A 306 -2.82 1.73 -16.76
C ASN A 306 -1.65 2.72 -16.70
N PRO A 307 -1.72 3.86 -17.39
CA PRO A 307 -0.61 4.82 -17.44
C PRO A 307 -0.27 5.34 -16.05
N LEU A 308 1.02 5.40 -15.74
CA LEU A 308 1.54 6.03 -14.54
C LEU A 308 1.87 7.49 -14.80
N PHE A 309 1.53 8.35 -13.84
CA PHE A 309 1.80 9.78 -13.89
C PHE A 309 2.97 10.12 -12.95
N ALA A 310 3.77 11.10 -13.34
CA ALA A 310 4.84 11.59 -12.47
C ALA A 310 4.32 12.26 -11.17
N GLU A 311 3.11 12.81 -11.20
CA GLU A 311 2.44 13.33 -10.00
C GLU A 311 1.70 12.20 -9.26
N TYR A 312 2.05 12.00 -7.99
CA TYR A 312 1.48 10.93 -7.18
C TYR A 312 -0.06 11.00 -7.09
N GLY A 313 -0.61 12.17 -6.78
CA GLY A 313 -2.06 12.34 -6.58
C GLY A 313 -2.91 11.93 -7.78
N ARG A 314 -2.38 12.01 -9.00
CA ARG A 314 -3.07 11.55 -10.20
C ARG A 314 -3.20 10.03 -10.24
N ASN A 315 -2.16 9.31 -9.79
CA ASN A 315 -2.20 7.85 -9.69
C ASN A 315 -3.17 7.41 -8.60
N GLU A 316 -3.11 8.06 -7.42
CA GLU A 316 -4.03 7.79 -6.30
C GLU A 316 -5.49 8.00 -6.73
N LEU A 317 -5.82 9.16 -7.28
CA LEU A 317 -7.18 9.46 -7.72
C LEU A 317 -7.67 8.47 -8.79
N LYS A 318 -6.85 8.18 -9.80
CA LYS A 318 -7.16 7.18 -10.83
C LYS A 318 -7.49 5.82 -10.20
N GLY A 319 -6.68 5.38 -9.24
CA GLY A 319 -6.89 4.14 -8.50
C GLY A 319 -8.21 4.14 -7.74
N LYS A 320 -8.49 5.19 -6.97
CA LYS A 320 -9.74 5.33 -6.19
C LYS A 320 -10.99 5.37 -7.06
N LEU A 321 -10.97 6.11 -8.17
CA LEU A 321 -12.10 6.17 -9.11
C LEU A 321 -12.46 4.79 -9.70
N ARG A 322 -11.45 3.97 -9.98
CA ARG A 322 -11.65 2.61 -10.53
C ARG A 322 -12.07 1.59 -9.46
N ALA A 323 -11.47 1.69 -8.29
CA ALA A 323 -11.70 0.74 -7.19
C ALA A 323 -13.08 0.93 -6.53
N HIS A 324 -13.57 2.18 -6.45
CA HIS A 324 -14.81 2.52 -5.75
C HIS A 324 -15.87 3.11 -6.69
N PRO A 325 -16.46 2.31 -7.60
CA PRO A 325 -17.36 2.83 -8.64
C PRO A 325 -18.63 3.48 -8.10
N LEU A 326 -19.14 3.06 -6.93
CA LEU A 326 -20.33 3.64 -6.32
C LEU A 326 -20.06 5.05 -5.77
N THR A 327 -18.96 5.23 -5.06
CA THR A 327 -18.50 6.54 -4.55
C THR A 327 -18.19 7.48 -5.72
N THR A 328 -17.53 6.96 -6.75
CA THR A 328 -17.21 7.69 -7.98
C THR A 328 -18.47 8.18 -8.68
N ALA A 329 -19.47 7.32 -8.87
CA ALA A 329 -20.73 7.68 -9.49
C ALA A 329 -21.49 8.76 -8.69
N ARG A 330 -21.39 8.74 -7.36
CA ARG A 330 -22.09 9.70 -6.50
C ARG A 330 -21.42 11.06 -6.44
N HIS A 331 -20.08 11.12 -6.38
CA HIS A 331 -19.35 12.36 -6.06
C HIS A 331 -18.44 12.86 -7.17
N HIS A 332 -18.08 12.03 -8.13
CA HIS A 332 -17.05 12.30 -9.14
C HIS A 332 -17.44 11.84 -10.54
N ALA A 333 -18.75 11.81 -10.84
CA ALA A 333 -19.26 11.37 -12.14
C ALA A 333 -18.73 12.23 -13.29
N ASP A 334 -18.47 13.51 -13.06
CA ASP A 334 -17.87 14.44 -14.01
C ASP A 334 -16.45 14.05 -14.41
N LEU A 335 -15.66 13.49 -13.50
CA LEU A 335 -14.30 13.04 -13.79
C LEU A 335 -14.24 11.81 -14.70
N LEU A 336 -15.33 11.04 -14.77
CA LEU A 336 -15.45 9.90 -15.71
C LEU A 336 -15.77 10.35 -17.12
N LEU A 337 -16.47 11.48 -17.28
CA LEU A 337 -16.93 11.99 -18.57
C LEU A 337 -15.80 12.71 -19.35
N HIS A 338 -14.72 13.11 -18.66
CA HIS A 338 -13.60 13.85 -19.23
C HIS A 338 -12.26 13.17 -18.92
N PRO A 339 -12.00 11.94 -19.42
CA PRO A 339 -10.72 11.25 -19.22
C PRO A 339 -9.53 12.06 -19.78
N GLU A 340 -9.75 12.94 -20.75
CA GLU A 340 -8.75 13.85 -21.36
C GLU A 340 -8.41 15.07 -20.46
N ALA A 341 -9.21 15.39 -19.44
CA ALA A 341 -8.82 16.36 -18.40
C ALA A 341 -7.66 15.86 -17.53
N GLN A 342 -7.20 14.65 -17.75
CA GLN A 342 -5.94 14.10 -17.25
C GLN A 342 -4.88 14.25 -18.35
N PRO A 343 -4.10 15.35 -18.38
CA PRO A 343 -3.09 15.52 -19.43
C PRO A 343 -2.16 14.30 -19.45
N ALA A 344 -2.06 13.67 -20.65
CA ALA A 344 -1.04 12.67 -20.89
C ALA A 344 0.33 13.25 -20.54
N LEU A 345 1.21 12.43 -20.00
CA LEU A 345 2.61 12.80 -19.88
C LEU A 345 3.10 13.06 -21.31
N SER A 346 3.28 14.33 -21.65
CA SER A 346 4.12 14.68 -22.79
C SER A 346 5.54 14.29 -22.39
N SER A 347 6.11 13.44 -23.22
CA SER A 347 7.49 12.92 -23.27
C SER A 347 8.55 13.86 -22.71
#